data_8f2b5558e81c333a30c4605b2af9a703
#
_entry.id   8f2b5558e81c333a30c4605b2af9a703
#
_cell.length_a   1.000
_cell.length_b   1.000
_cell.length_c   1.000
_cell.angle_alpha   90.00
_cell.angle_beta   90.00
_cell.angle_gamma   90.00
#
_symmetry.space_group_name_H-M   'P 1'
#
loop_
_entity.id
_entity.type
_entity.pdbx_description
1 polymer ?
#
loop_
_entity_poly.entity_id
_entity_poly.type
_entity_poly.pdbx_seq_one_letter_code
_entity_poly.pdbx_strand_id
1 'polypeptide(L)'
;MKKESCFVIMPFAEPFETYYKRIIKPAIDENDLYTARGDSLFRSTHIMDDIWNSIKDATLVVAELTGKNPNVYYELGLAHALKKPAILIASNIDDVPFDLRPLRVLVYDKNDPDWGTLLKENISNAIKETLASPTEAIPHTFREYEVPKTPEEVTLSDR
;
A
#
# COMPACT_ATOMS: atom_id res chain seq x y z
N MET A 1 -5.90 -1.46 23.10
CA MET A 1 -4.84 -1.05 22.17
C MET A 1 -5.43 -0.65 20.82
N LYS A 2 -4.90 0.40 20.25
CA LYS A 2 -5.34 0.83 18.92
C LYS A 2 -4.94 -0.23 17.88
N LYS A 3 -5.91 -0.68 17.09
CA LYS A 3 -5.68 -1.65 16.03
C LYS A 3 -4.81 -1.02 14.93
N GLU A 4 -3.83 -1.76 14.44
CA GLU A 4 -3.00 -1.30 13.33
C GLU A 4 -3.80 -1.26 12.03
N SER A 5 -3.39 -0.41 11.09
CA SER A 5 -4.14 -0.19 9.85
C SER A 5 -3.35 -0.55 8.60
N CYS A 6 -4.09 -0.95 7.57
CA CYS A 6 -3.61 -1.10 6.21
C CYS A 6 -4.31 -0.06 5.32
N PHE A 7 -3.56 0.76 4.63
CA PHE A 7 -4.10 1.72 3.69
C PHE A 7 -4.14 1.10 2.28
N VAL A 8 -5.30 1.21 1.61
CA VAL A 8 -5.48 0.66 0.27
C VAL A 8 -5.48 1.78 -0.75
N ILE A 9 -4.57 1.69 -1.71
CA ILE A 9 -4.42 2.61 -2.82
C ILE A 9 -4.93 1.90 -4.08
N MET A 10 -6.00 2.41 -4.69
CA MET A 10 -6.58 1.78 -5.87
C MET A 10 -7.49 2.76 -6.61
N PRO A 11 -7.79 2.48 -7.90
CA PRO A 11 -8.82 3.24 -8.61
C PRO A 11 -10.19 3.08 -7.97
N PHE A 12 -11.05 4.10 -8.07
CA PHE A 12 -12.38 4.10 -7.46
C PHE A 12 -13.49 3.51 -8.34
N ALA A 13 -13.22 3.33 -9.64
CA ALA A 13 -14.21 2.83 -10.60
C ALA A 13 -14.31 1.29 -10.56
N GLU A 14 -15.44 0.74 -11.02
CA GLU A 14 -15.55 -0.69 -11.29
C GLU A 14 -14.55 -1.11 -12.40
N PRO A 15 -13.99 -2.31 -12.34
CA PRO A 15 -14.33 -3.41 -11.40
C PRO A 15 -13.62 -3.34 -10.05
N PHE A 16 -12.79 -2.35 -9.79
CA PHE A 16 -11.94 -2.27 -8.61
C PHE A 16 -12.73 -2.17 -7.30
N GLU A 17 -13.89 -1.53 -7.33
CA GLU A 17 -14.76 -1.46 -6.15
C GLU A 17 -15.20 -2.86 -5.70
N THR A 18 -15.55 -3.72 -6.64
CA THR A 18 -15.90 -5.12 -6.36
C THR A 18 -14.69 -5.90 -5.83
N TYR A 19 -13.51 -5.70 -6.43
CA TYR A 19 -12.28 -6.36 -5.96
C TYR A 19 -11.92 -5.94 -4.53
N TYR A 20 -12.12 -4.68 -4.22
CA TYR A 20 -11.91 -4.18 -2.86
C TYR A 20 -12.81 -4.91 -1.85
N LYS A 21 -14.10 -4.93 -2.12
CA LYS A 21 -15.09 -5.51 -1.19
C LYS A 21 -14.95 -7.01 -1.03
N ARG A 22 -14.64 -7.73 -2.10
CA ARG A 22 -14.68 -9.20 -2.11
C ARG A 22 -13.33 -9.86 -1.93
N ILE A 23 -12.25 -9.17 -2.22
CA ILE A 23 -10.91 -9.77 -2.24
C ILE A 23 -9.97 -9.06 -1.26
N ILE A 24 -9.77 -7.76 -1.44
CA ILE A 24 -8.72 -7.01 -0.73
C ILE A 24 -9.08 -6.82 0.74
N LYS A 25 -10.27 -6.24 1.00
CA LYS A 25 -10.70 -6.00 2.37
C LYS A 25 -10.81 -7.27 3.19
N PRO A 26 -11.42 -8.37 2.70
CA PRO A 26 -11.42 -9.62 3.46
C PRO A 26 -10.03 -10.17 3.78
N ALA A 27 -9.06 -10.05 2.86
CA ALA A 27 -7.68 -10.47 3.11
C ALA A 27 -7.03 -9.65 4.23
N ILE A 28 -7.30 -8.35 4.27
CA ILE A 28 -6.80 -7.47 5.32
C ILE A 28 -7.46 -7.81 6.66
N ASP A 29 -8.78 -8.01 6.67
CA ASP A 29 -9.54 -8.34 7.87
C ASP A 29 -9.06 -9.66 8.51
N GLU A 30 -8.65 -10.65 7.71
CA GLU A 30 -8.10 -11.92 8.18
C GLU A 30 -6.81 -11.75 9.00
N ASN A 31 -6.13 -10.63 8.84
CA ASN A 31 -4.87 -10.33 9.55
C ASN A 31 -5.05 -9.32 10.69
N ASP A 32 -6.28 -9.14 11.12
CA ASP A 32 -6.63 -8.28 12.26
C ASP A 32 -6.14 -6.83 12.10
N LEU A 33 -6.25 -6.31 10.89
CA LEU A 33 -5.90 -4.94 10.55
C LEU A 33 -7.17 -4.13 10.27
N TYR A 34 -7.16 -2.87 10.64
CA TYR A 34 -8.17 -1.92 10.22
C TYR A 34 -7.89 -1.50 8.78
N THR A 35 -8.91 -1.52 7.93
CA THR A 35 -8.76 -1.12 6.52
C THR A 35 -9.12 0.35 6.36
N ALA A 36 -8.21 1.13 5.78
CA ALA A 36 -8.46 2.51 5.38
C ALA A 36 -8.30 2.64 3.87
N ARG A 37 -9.16 3.44 3.23
CA ARG A 37 -9.13 3.68 1.79
C ARG A 37 -9.48 5.12 1.49
N GLY A 38 -8.87 5.67 0.42
CA GLY A 38 -9.01 7.08 0.07
C GLY A 38 -10.44 7.53 -0.23
N ASP A 39 -11.31 6.64 -0.72
CA ASP A 39 -12.70 6.98 -1.04
C ASP A 39 -13.53 7.34 0.20
N SER A 40 -13.20 6.80 1.37
CA SER A 40 -13.87 7.17 2.61
C SER A 40 -13.58 8.61 3.02
N LEU A 41 -12.60 9.24 2.38
CA LEU A 41 -12.13 10.60 2.67
C LEU A 41 -12.75 11.65 1.74
N PHE A 42 -13.59 11.25 0.79
CA PHE A 42 -14.17 12.15 -0.23
C PHE A 42 -15.02 13.30 0.32
N ARG A 43 -15.39 13.24 1.57
CA ARG A 43 -16.22 14.27 2.21
C ARG A 43 -15.42 15.42 2.76
N SER A 44 -14.10 15.32 2.74
CA SER A 44 -13.21 16.35 3.25
C SER A 44 -12.82 17.32 2.14
N THR A 45 -12.73 18.60 2.49
CA THR A 45 -12.15 19.62 1.61
C THR A 45 -10.62 19.55 1.58
N HIS A 46 -10.02 18.74 2.45
CA HIS A 46 -8.58 18.56 2.58
C HIS A 46 -8.17 17.11 2.26
N ILE A 47 -8.60 16.61 1.09
CA ILE A 47 -8.38 15.22 0.68
C ILE A 47 -6.90 14.82 0.76
N MET A 48 -5.99 15.70 0.32
CA MET A 48 -4.55 15.38 0.35
C MET A 48 -4.00 15.27 1.78
N ASP A 49 -4.47 16.10 2.70
CA ASP A 49 -4.06 16.02 4.10
C ASP A 49 -4.55 14.70 4.72
N ASP A 50 -5.78 14.29 4.39
CA ASP A 50 -6.36 13.05 4.90
C ASP A 50 -5.63 11.82 4.34
N ILE A 51 -5.30 11.83 3.05
CA ILE A 51 -4.52 10.75 2.42
C ILE A 51 -3.13 10.67 3.06
N TRP A 52 -2.45 11.80 3.20
CA TRP A 52 -1.14 11.87 3.83
C TRP A 52 -1.15 11.30 5.25
N ASN A 53 -2.11 11.72 6.07
CA ASN A 53 -2.24 11.24 7.44
C ASN A 53 -2.58 9.76 7.50
N SER A 54 -3.46 9.28 6.61
CA SER A 54 -3.84 7.86 6.55
C SER A 54 -2.66 6.98 6.16
N ILE A 55 -1.85 7.42 5.21
CA ILE A 55 -0.62 6.70 4.81
C ILE A 55 0.39 6.74 5.97
N LYS A 56 0.58 7.91 6.56
CA LYS A 56 1.52 8.07 7.68
C LYS A 56 1.17 7.19 8.87
N ASP A 57 -0.11 7.04 9.16
CA ASP A 57 -0.59 6.24 10.29
C ASP A 57 -0.70 4.74 9.97
N ALA A 58 -0.62 4.36 8.69
CA ALA A 58 -0.72 2.95 8.29
C ALA A 58 0.52 2.14 8.67
N THR A 59 0.31 0.88 8.99
CA THR A 59 1.40 -0.08 9.20
C THR A 59 1.95 -0.59 7.87
N LEU A 60 1.07 -0.79 6.90
CA LEU A 60 1.44 -1.19 5.56
C LEU A 60 0.40 -0.70 4.53
N VAL A 61 0.74 -0.82 3.27
CA VAL A 61 -0.08 -0.35 2.16
C VAL A 61 -0.29 -1.50 1.16
N VAL A 62 -1.48 -1.58 0.60
CA VAL A 62 -1.79 -2.44 -0.56
C VAL A 62 -2.15 -1.52 -1.72
N ALA A 63 -1.48 -1.68 -2.86
CA ALA A 63 -1.68 -0.84 -4.03
C ALA A 63 -2.06 -1.65 -5.25
N GLU A 64 -3.22 -1.36 -5.85
CA GLU A 64 -3.70 -1.97 -7.09
C GLU A 64 -3.26 -1.08 -8.26
N LEU A 65 -2.31 -1.56 -9.06
CA LEU A 65 -1.65 -0.79 -10.12
C LEU A 65 -2.26 -1.01 -11.50
N THR A 66 -3.23 -1.91 -11.62
CA THR A 66 -3.85 -2.22 -12.92
C THR A 66 -4.42 -0.96 -13.57
N GLY A 67 -4.07 -0.75 -14.84
CA GLY A 67 -4.56 0.37 -15.63
C GLY A 67 -3.72 1.64 -15.55
N LYS A 68 -2.61 1.63 -14.81
CA LYS A 68 -1.65 2.75 -14.76
C LYS A 68 -2.28 4.08 -14.34
N ASN A 69 -3.17 4.05 -13.34
CA ASN A 69 -3.80 5.26 -12.83
C ASN A 69 -2.75 6.19 -12.20
N PRO A 70 -2.61 7.44 -12.68
CA PRO A 70 -1.55 8.33 -12.19
C PRO A 70 -1.71 8.71 -10.72
N ASN A 71 -2.93 8.80 -10.20
CA ASN A 71 -3.16 9.08 -8.78
C ASN A 71 -2.68 7.93 -7.89
N VAL A 72 -2.88 6.70 -8.36
CA VAL A 72 -2.39 5.51 -7.64
C VAL A 72 -0.86 5.53 -7.55
N TYR A 73 -0.18 5.83 -8.66
CA TYR A 73 1.29 5.93 -8.66
C TYR A 73 1.79 7.05 -7.76
N TYR A 74 1.11 8.19 -7.75
CA TYR A 74 1.47 9.32 -6.90
C TYR A 74 1.38 8.94 -5.41
N GLU A 75 0.28 8.34 -5.01
CA GLU A 75 0.06 7.92 -3.62
C GLU A 75 1.03 6.81 -3.20
N LEU A 76 1.33 5.88 -4.10
CA LEU A 76 2.34 4.84 -3.85
C LEU A 76 3.72 5.46 -3.62
N GLY A 77 4.07 6.48 -4.41
CA GLY A 77 5.31 7.23 -4.21
C GLY A 77 5.39 7.89 -2.83
N LEU A 78 4.26 8.46 -2.36
CA LEU A 78 4.19 9.01 -1.00
C LEU A 78 4.41 7.93 0.06
N ALA A 79 3.78 6.77 -0.12
CA ALA A 79 3.94 5.66 0.82
C ALA A 79 5.40 5.19 0.90
N HIS A 80 6.07 5.04 -0.24
CA HIS A 80 7.48 4.66 -0.28
C HIS A 80 8.37 5.72 0.36
N ALA A 81 8.11 7.00 0.10
CA ALA A 81 8.86 8.10 0.71
C ALA A 81 8.72 8.12 2.23
N LEU A 82 7.56 7.71 2.75
CA LEU A 82 7.32 7.55 4.18
C LEU A 82 7.82 6.21 4.74
N LYS A 83 8.54 5.43 3.94
CA LYS A 83 9.09 4.11 4.31
C LYS A 83 8.01 3.11 4.71
N LYS A 84 6.83 3.19 4.08
CA LYS A 84 5.76 2.24 4.33
C LYS A 84 5.96 1.00 3.47
N PRO A 85 5.92 -0.20 4.07
CA PRO A 85 5.90 -1.42 3.28
C PRO A 85 4.66 -1.46 2.39
N ALA A 86 4.82 -1.82 1.12
CA ALA A 86 3.72 -1.87 0.19
C ALA A 86 3.67 -3.20 -0.54
N ILE A 87 2.49 -3.79 -0.62
CA ILE A 87 2.18 -4.96 -1.43
C ILE A 87 1.56 -4.44 -2.72
N LEU A 88 2.19 -4.74 -3.85
CA LEU A 88 1.76 -4.27 -5.17
C LEU A 88 0.95 -5.37 -5.86
N ILE A 89 -0.20 -5.00 -6.43
CA ILE A 89 -1.11 -5.93 -7.11
C ILE A 89 -1.33 -5.41 -8.53
N ALA A 90 -1.31 -6.29 -9.51
CA ALA A 90 -1.64 -5.94 -10.90
C ALA A 90 -2.12 -7.17 -11.67
N SER A 91 -3.03 -6.96 -12.63
CA SER A 91 -3.42 -8.01 -13.57
C SER A 91 -2.42 -8.17 -14.71
N ASN A 92 -1.53 -7.18 -14.89
CA ASN A 92 -0.49 -7.20 -15.91
C ASN A 92 0.79 -6.61 -15.32
N ILE A 93 1.89 -7.35 -15.39
CA ILE A 93 3.19 -6.88 -14.87
C ILE A 93 3.65 -5.58 -15.53
N ASP A 94 3.20 -5.29 -16.75
CA ASP A 94 3.55 -4.06 -17.45
C ASP A 94 2.96 -2.82 -16.77
N ASP A 95 1.96 -2.98 -15.91
CA ASP A 95 1.40 -1.89 -15.11
C ASP A 95 2.22 -1.60 -13.85
N VAL A 96 3.20 -2.45 -13.54
CA VAL A 96 4.12 -2.22 -12.44
C VAL A 96 5.35 -1.50 -12.97
N PRO A 97 5.68 -0.30 -12.44
CA PRO A 97 6.89 0.39 -12.85
C PRO A 97 8.12 -0.52 -12.74
N PHE A 98 8.99 -0.46 -13.75
CA PHE A 98 10.12 -1.38 -13.88
C PHE A 98 10.97 -1.45 -12.60
N ASP A 99 11.23 -0.30 -12.00
CA ASP A 99 12.08 -0.22 -10.80
C ASP A 99 11.43 -0.85 -9.57
N LEU A 100 10.11 -1.07 -9.60
CA LEU A 100 9.37 -1.65 -8.47
C LEU A 100 9.12 -3.15 -8.61
N ARG A 101 9.40 -3.74 -9.77
CA ARG A 101 9.15 -5.17 -10.02
C ARG A 101 9.89 -6.13 -9.07
N PRO A 102 11.10 -5.80 -8.57
CA PRO A 102 11.77 -6.65 -7.59
C PRO A 102 11.11 -6.68 -6.20
N LEU A 103 10.17 -5.77 -5.94
CA LEU A 103 9.44 -5.72 -4.68
C LEU A 103 8.38 -6.83 -4.61
N ARG A 104 7.62 -6.83 -3.53
CA ARG A 104 6.52 -7.78 -3.32
C ARG A 104 5.35 -7.45 -4.26
N VAL A 105 5.32 -8.11 -5.42
CA VAL A 105 4.32 -7.92 -6.47
C VAL A 105 3.49 -9.18 -6.63
N LEU A 106 2.17 -9.03 -6.61
CA LEU A 106 1.21 -10.10 -6.84
C LEU A 106 0.51 -9.85 -8.19
N VAL A 107 0.79 -10.71 -9.17
CA VAL A 107 0.13 -10.63 -10.48
C VAL A 107 -0.99 -11.67 -10.50
N TYR A 108 -2.20 -11.24 -10.86
CA TYR A 108 -3.35 -12.14 -10.95
C TYR A 108 -3.82 -12.29 -12.38
N ASP A 109 -4.32 -13.49 -12.72
CA ASP A 109 -4.81 -13.82 -14.05
C ASP A 109 -6.32 -14.08 -14.02
N LYS A 110 -7.08 -13.13 -14.56
CA LYS A 110 -8.56 -13.23 -14.59
C LYS A 110 -9.10 -14.34 -15.50
N ASN A 111 -8.24 -14.97 -16.29
CA ASN A 111 -8.62 -16.14 -17.07
C ASN A 111 -8.68 -17.42 -16.23
N ASP A 112 -8.03 -17.43 -15.06
CA ASP A 112 -8.15 -18.52 -14.10
C ASP A 112 -9.52 -18.42 -13.39
N PRO A 113 -10.34 -19.50 -13.40
CA PRO A 113 -11.65 -19.46 -12.74
C PRO A 113 -11.59 -19.14 -11.24
N ASP A 114 -10.49 -19.46 -10.58
CA ASP A 114 -10.30 -19.27 -9.15
C ASP A 114 -9.46 -18.03 -8.81
N TRP A 115 -9.25 -17.14 -9.77
CA TRP A 115 -8.32 -16.01 -9.60
C TRP A 115 -8.61 -15.14 -8.37
N GLY A 116 -9.88 -14.91 -8.06
CA GLY A 116 -10.26 -14.08 -6.91
C GLY A 116 -9.90 -14.72 -5.58
N THR A 117 -10.16 -16.01 -5.44
CA THR A 117 -9.78 -16.78 -4.25
C THR A 117 -8.27 -16.86 -4.09
N LEU A 118 -7.56 -17.12 -5.18
CA LEU A 118 -6.09 -17.16 -5.18
C LEU A 118 -5.48 -15.81 -4.83
N LEU A 119 -6.01 -14.74 -5.40
CA LEU A 119 -5.53 -13.38 -5.09
C LEU A 119 -5.74 -13.05 -3.62
N LYS A 120 -6.92 -13.36 -3.07
CA LYS A 120 -7.22 -13.13 -1.65
C LYS A 120 -6.23 -13.87 -0.76
N GLU A 121 -5.97 -15.15 -1.03
CA GLU A 121 -4.99 -15.95 -0.28
C GLU A 121 -3.59 -15.36 -0.40
N ASN A 122 -3.19 -14.97 -1.60
CA ASN A 122 -1.87 -14.39 -1.85
C ASN A 122 -1.70 -13.05 -1.14
N ILE A 123 -2.72 -12.20 -1.12
CA ILE A 123 -2.69 -10.94 -0.37
C ILE A 123 -2.57 -11.23 1.13
N SER A 124 -3.38 -12.14 1.66
CA SER A 124 -3.35 -12.49 3.08
C SER A 124 -1.97 -13.00 3.49
N ASN A 125 -1.37 -13.89 2.69
CA ASN A 125 -0.03 -14.41 2.95
C ASN A 125 1.04 -13.32 2.84
N ALA A 126 0.93 -12.44 1.84
CA ALA A 126 1.85 -11.34 1.66
C ALA A 126 1.78 -10.35 2.84
N ILE A 127 0.61 -10.12 3.39
CA ILE A 127 0.44 -9.29 4.60
C ILE A 127 1.19 -9.93 5.78
N LYS A 128 1.01 -11.23 6.01
CA LYS A 128 1.69 -11.94 7.10
C LYS A 128 3.21 -11.84 6.96
N GLU A 129 3.73 -12.07 5.75
CA GLU A 129 5.16 -11.97 5.47
C GLU A 129 5.68 -10.54 5.63
N THR A 130 4.90 -9.56 5.19
CA THR A 130 5.27 -8.14 5.29
C THR A 130 5.31 -7.68 6.74
N LEU A 131 4.37 -8.12 7.57
CA LEU A 131 4.37 -7.81 9.00
C LEU A 131 5.58 -8.43 9.71
N ALA A 132 6.04 -9.59 9.25
CA ALA A 132 7.22 -10.26 9.81
C ALA A 132 8.53 -9.62 9.32
N SER A 133 8.57 -9.10 8.09
CA SER A 133 9.78 -8.54 7.46
C SER A 133 9.43 -7.31 6.63
N PRO A 134 9.03 -6.20 7.27
CA PRO A 134 8.51 -5.03 6.56
C PRO A 134 9.52 -4.37 5.62
N THR A 135 10.79 -4.42 5.94
CA THR A 135 11.85 -3.78 5.16
C THR A 135 11.93 -4.30 3.72
N GLU A 136 11.63 -5.58 3.50
CA GLU A 136 11.69 -6.18 2.17
C GLU A 136 10.65 -5.62 1.20
N ALA A 137 9.58 -5.01 1.69
CA ALA A 137 8.53 -4.39 0.89
C ALA A 137 8.73 -2.88 0.70
N ILE A 138 9.93 -2.38 1.01
CA ILE A 138 10.32 -0.97 0.84
C ILE A 138 11.48 -0.92 -0.16
N PRO A 139 11.44 -0.03 -1.19
CA PRO A 139 12.57 0.12 -2.11
C PRO A 139 13.87 0.43 -1.37
N HIS A 140 14.95 -0.18 -1.78
CA HIS A 140 16.25 -0.10 -1.11
C HIS A 140 16.72 1.33 -0.85
N THR A 141 16.56 2.22 -1.82
CA THR A 141 16.94 3.63 -1.72
C THR A 141 16.28 4.30 -0.51
N PHE A 142 15.00 4.02 -0.29
CA PHE A 142 14.26 4.65 0.82
C PHE A 142 14.61 4.03 2.18
N ARG A 143 15.08 2.80 2.22
CA ARG A 143 15.52 2.15 3.47
C ARG A 143 16.70 2.87 4.10
N GLU A 144 17.60 3.38 3.27
CA GLU A 144 18.85 4.01 3.67
C GLU A 144 18.73 5.52 3.88
N TYR A 145 17.65 6.12 3.37
CA TYR A 145 17.45 7.57 3.47
C TYR A 145 16.93 7.95 4.85
N GLU A 146 17.66 8.84 5.51
CA GLU A 146 17.20 9.47 6.75
C GLU A 146 16.61 10.85 6.44
N VAL A 147 15.39 11.10 6.94
CA VAL A 147 14.76 12.41 6.79
C VAL A 147 15.60 13.43 7.56
N PRO A 148 16.02 14.55 6.93
CA PRO A 148 16.76 15.58 7.63
C PRO A 148 15.99 16.09 8.85
N LYS A 149 16.68 16.22 9.97
CA LYS A 149 16.09 16.77 11.20
C LYS A 149 15.88 18.28 11.07
N THR A 150 14.81 18.78 11.67
CA THR A 150 14.65 20.22 11.80
C THR A 150 15.71 20.79 12.74
N PRO A 151 16.03 22.09 12.67
CA PRO A 151 17.02 22.68 13.57
C PRO A 151 16.72 22.45 15.05
N GLU A 152 15.45 22.38 15.42
CA GLU A 152 15.02 22.15 16.81
C GLU A 152 15.25 20.70 17.27
N GLU A 153 15.34 19.78 16.34
CA GLU A 153 15.58 18.35 16.64
C GLU A 153 17.06 18.02 16.74
N VAL A 154 17.93 18.92 16.31
CA VAL A 154 19.38 18.71 16.35
C VAL A 154 19.90 19.03 17.75
N THR A 155 20.42 18.00 18.41
CA THR A 155 21.03 18.16 19.73
C THR A 155 22.54 18.27 19.61
N LEU A 156 23.22 18.70 20.70
CA LEU A 156 24.69 18.80 20.72
C LEU A 156 25.37 17.46 20.44
N SER A 157 24.72 16.35 20.74
CA SER A 157 25.26 15.01 20.49
C SER A 157 25.26 14.63 19.02
N ASP A 158 24.50 15.33 18.18
CA ASP A 158 24.40 15.09 16.74
C ASP A 158 25.43 15.87 15.92
N ARG A 159 26.29 16.66 16.57
CA ARG A 159 27.28 17.54 15.91
C ARG A 159 28.68 16.93 15.91
#